data_5aff380b50980426dd769b4cccf13eae
#
_entry.id   5aff380b50980426dd769b4cccf13eae
#
_cell.length_a   1.000
_cell.length_b   1.000
_cell.length_c   1.000
_cell.angle_alpha   90.00
_cell.angle_beta   90.00
_cell.angle_gamma   90.00
#
_symmetry.space_group_name_H-M   'P 1'
#
loop_
_entity.id
_entity.type
_entity.pdbx_description
1 polymer ?
#
loop_
_entity_poly.entity_id
_entity_poly.type
_entity_poly.pdbx_seq_one_letter_code
_entity_poly.pdbx_strand_id
1 'polypeptide(L)'
;MTHALRRSLCPSLAAASLSACLSYPSTPPSGATGDGGPPTVTIARDSGSPISPFAFGQSYWDWVDWADGGSTGLTGTEPLVSALHVNVIRAGGNNNDSNKPLFDTSQIDRFVAYCKAVGAEPILQVPLVANNVDGGAATPQTAADMVTYANGTKGYGVQYWEIGNEPNLYATAQASGFPIRTPADYCAQYAAYATAMRAANAAAPDGGAPMQLLGPEIGQPDVAWLTAFLDGCKDYVDIVTVHRYPFAGGQTSPSSALTDVTSFRSALASVASVVQSHARPNTPLGITESNLSWDYALTAYTPTSLQASPGTFYAALWTADVMGTALENRLWTFALWNIGEVSRSDSVLGFITGGQPTPGYYTEQMLSANFRGNALKPTGVPQGFSVYASHDPTEASSAVLVLNKRSESAKLTLAFDAQPPQTFDFPALSATLVKLADSADAAAHLLRYTADMAAANMPPQAIP
;
A
#
# COMPACT_ATOMS: atom_id res chain seq x y z
N MET A 1 25.19 -31.13 -6.93
CA MET A 1 25.04 -31.41 -5.48
C MET A 1 23.75 -30.77 -5.05
N THR A 2 22.75 -31.57 -4.75
CA THR A 2 21.36 -31.23 -4.48
C THR A 2 21.23 -30.61 -3.06
N HIS A 3 20.95 -29.33 -2.96
CA HIS A 3 20.55 -28.72 -1.69
C HIS A 3 19.04 -28.91 -1.51
N ALA A 4 18.72 -29.79 -0.57
CA ALA A 4 17.36 -29.99 -0.10
C ALA A 4 16.91 -28.76 0.74
N LEU A 5 15.91 -28.06 0.26
CA LEU A 5 15.16 -27.07 1.01
C LEU A 5 14.48 -27.73 2.21
N ARG A 6 14.94 -27.45 3.42
CA ARG A 6 14.22 -27.79 4.65
C ARG A 6 12.99 -26.90 4.75
N ARG A 7 11.84 -27.47 4.51
CA ARG A 7 10.54 -26.89 4.89
C ARG A 7 10.47 -26.88 6.42
N SER A 8 10.53 -25.71 7.04
CA SER A 8 10.13 -25.57 8.43
C SER A 8 8.61 -25.55 8.49
N LEU A 9 8.05 -26.61 9.03
CA LEU A 9 6.64 -26.73 9.36
C LEU A 9 6.33 -25.75 10.52
N CYS A 10 5.54 -24.72 10.25
CA CYS A 10 4.87 -23.97 11.31
C CYS A 10 3.82 -24.86 11.97
N PRO A 11 3.77 -24.91 13.31
CA PRO A 11 2.65 -25.55 13.99
C PRO A 11 1.39 -24.70 13.81
N SER A 12 0.35 -25.33 13.33
CA SER A 12 -0.99 -24.77 13.23
C SER A 12 -1.52 -24.41 14.63
N LEU A 13 -1.59 -23.12 14.93
CA LEU A 13 -2.38 -22.60 16.04
C LEU A 13 -3.86 -22.65 15.61
N ALA A 14 -4.60 -23.54 16.25
CA ALA A 14 -6.05 -23.58 16.16
C ALA A 14 -6.62 -22.31 16.80
N ALA A 15 -6.92 -21.31 15.99
CA ALA A 15 -7.78 -20.22 16.40
C ALA A 15 -9.20 -20.74 16.48
N ALA A 16 -9.78 -20.70 17.67
CA ALA A 16 -11.19 -20.97 17.88
C ALA A 16 -12.01 -19.91 17.14
N SER A 17 -12.49 -20.26 15.96
CA SER A 17 -13.44 -19.45 15.21
C SER A 17 -14.81 -19.55 15.85
N LEU A 18 -15.24 -18.48 16.52
CA LEU A 18 -16.66 -18.24 16.77
C LEU A 18 -17.30 -17.91 15.41
N SER A 19 -17.76 -18.94 14.73
CA SER A 19 -18.63 -18.81 13.57
C SER A 19 -20.00 -18.35 14.03
N ALA A 20 -20.22 -17.05 14.07
CA ALA A 20 -21.58 -16.51 14.01
C ALA A 20 -22.06 -16.69 12.57
N CYS A 21 -22.89 -17.70 12.34
CA CYS A 21 -23.67 -17.81 11.12
C CYS A 21 -24.61 -16.61 11.01
N LEU A 22 -24.20 -15.56 10.33
CA LEU A 22 -25.11 -14.57 9.81
C LEU A 22 -25.70 -15.14 8.52
N SER A 23 -26.85 -15.80 8.66
CA SER A 23 -27.74 -16.08 7.54
C SER A 23 -28.24 -14.76 6.98
N TYR A 24 -27.76 -14.40 5.81
CA TYR A 24 -28.35 -13.31 5.03
C TYR A 24 -29.78 -13.72 4.62
N PRO A 25 -30.79 -12.90 4.90
CA PRO A 25 -32.10 -13.13 4.33
C PRO A 25 -32.02 -12.92 2.81
N SER A 26 -32.43 -13.95 2.08
CA SER A 26 -32.46 -13.97 0.61
C SER A 26 -33.69 -13.26 0.05
N THR A 27 -34.15 -12.18 0.66
CA THR A 27 -35.15 -11.30 0.10
C THR A 27 -34.73 -9.86 0.25
N PRO A 28 -34.58 -9.11 -0.86
CA PRO A 28 -34.44 -7.68 -0.76
C PRO A 28 -35.72 -7.10 -0.14
N PRO A 29 -35.64 -6.09 0.72
CA PRO A 29 -36.87 -5.40 1.14
C PRO A 29 -37.52 -4.79 -0.10
N SER A 30 -38.67 -5.30 -0.47
CA SER A 30 -39.57 -4.67 -1.42
C SER A 30 -40.15 -3.43 -0.73
N GLY A 31 -39.63 -2.25 -1.09
CA GLY A 31 -40.13 -1.03 -0.51
C GLY A 31 -39.37 0.20 -0.99
N ALA A 32 -39.63 0.57 -2.25
CA ALA A 32 -39.74 1.96 -2.69
C ALA A 32 -40.00 1.96 -4.21
N THR A 33 -41.27 1.88 -4.60
CA THR A 33 -41.71 2.39 -5.89
C THR A 33 -41.76 3.93 -5.79
N GLY A 34 -40.60 4.54 -5.85
CA GLY A 34 -40.45 5.94 -6.20
C GLY A 34 -40.08 5.98 -7.68
N ASP A 35 -40.46 7.00 -8.41
CA ASP A 35 -40.14 7.28 -9.81
C ASP A 35 -38.62 7.15 -10.03
N GLY A 36 -38.20 5.96 -10.44
CA GLY A 36 -36.86 5.50 -10.20
C GLY A 36 -35.90 5.80 -11.34
N GLY A 37 -35.36 7.03 -11.37
CA GLY A 37 -34.12 7.31 -12.06
C GLY A 37 -32.93 6.55 -11.44
N PRO A 38 -31.77 6.50 -12.13
CA PRO A 38 -30.55 5.92 -11.58
C PRO A 38 -30.17 6.57 -10.26
N PRO A 39 -29.63 5.82 -9.27
CA PRO A 39 -29.16 6.40 -8.01
C PRO A 39 -28.16 7.54 -8.27
N THR A 40 -28.27 8.60 -7.44
CA THR A 40 -27.41 9.78 -7.57
C THR A 40 -26.31 9.75 -6.50
N VAL A 41 -25.07 9.89 -6.94
CA VAL A 41 -23.90 10.10 -6.10
C VAL A 41 -23.53 11.58 -6.16
N THR A 42 -23.52 12.24 -5.02
CA THR A 42 -23.18 13.68 -4.90
C THR A 42 -21.71 13.85 -4.52
N ILE A 43 -21.04 14.78 -5.21
CA ILE A 43 -19.62 15.08 -5.07
C ILE A 43 -19.48 16.59 -4.87
N ALA A 44 -19.16 16.99 -3.63
CA ALA A 44 -18.94 18.39 -3.26
C ALA A 44 -17.46 18.74 -3.39
N ARG A 45 -17.10 19.65 -4.29
CA ARG A 45 -15.70 19.99 -4.64
C ARG A 45 -14.98 20.77 -3.54
N ASP A 46 -15.69 21.50 -2.73
CA ASP A 46 -15.16 22.32 -1.63
C ASP A 46 -14.99 21.57 -0.31
N SER A 47 -15.45 20.30 -0.24
CA SER A 47 -15.44 19.48 0.98
C SER A 47 -14.20 18.61 1.17
N GLY A 48 -13.22 18.75 0.29
CA GLY A 48 -12.05 17.86 0.23
C GLY A 48 -10.94 18.18 1.21
N SER A 49 -10.01 17.25 1.32
CA SER A 49 -8.75 17.43 2.07
C SER A 49 -7.57 17.20 1.12
N PRO A 50 -6.47 17.95 1.27
CA PRO A 50 -5.29 17.78 0.44
C PRO A 50 -4.81 16.33 0.40
N ILE A 51 -4.57 15.82 -0.79
CA ILE A 51 -3.88 14.54 -1.00
C ILE A 51 -2.42 14.74 -0.61
N SER A 52 -1.88 13.82 0.18
CA SER A 52 -0.46 13.83 0.54
C SER A 52 0.41 13.80 -0.74
N PRO A 53 1.47 14.57 -0.82
CA PRO A 53 2.43 14.46 -1.92
C PRO A 53 3.12 13.09 -1.98
N PHE A 54 2.99 12.27 -0.92
CA PHE A 54 3.54 10.93 -0.80
C PHE A 54 2.45 9.84 -0.77
N ALA A 55 1.22 10.16 -1.16
CA ALA A 55 0.06 9.28 -1.01
C ALA A 55 0.22 7.92 -1.70
N PHE A 56 0.92 7.87 -2.83
CA PHE A 56 1.08 6.67 -3.65
C PHE A 56 2.48 6.09 -3.45
N GLY A 57 2.54 4.90 -2.85
CA GLY A 57 3.78 4.22 -2.55
C GLY A 57 3.83 2.80 -3.11
N GLN A 58 5.04 2.31 -3.27
CA GLN A 58 5.33 0.91 -3.61
C GLN A 58 6.49 0.40 -2.76
N SER A 59 6.53 -0.92 -2.56
CA SER A 59 7.66 -1.58 -1.91
C SER A 59 8.59 -2.19 -2.95
N TYR A 60 9.86 -1.90 -2.77
CA TYR A 60 10.95 -2.51 -3.53
C TYR A 60 11.43 -3.74 -2.76
N TRP A 61 11.33 -4.89 -3.36
CA TRP A 61 11.81 -6.13 -2.77
C TRP A 61 13.17 -6.48 -3.37
N ASP A 62 14.23 -6.19 -2.66
CA ASP A 62 15.62 -6.38 -3.10
C ASP A 62 16.02 -7.85 -3.26
N TRP A 63 15.26 -8.79 -2.65
CA TRP A 63 15.45 -10.21 -2.86
C TRP A 63 15.32 -10.62 -4.33
N VAL A 64 14.50 -9.93 -5.10
CA VAL A 64 14.38 -10.15 -6.56
C VAL A 64 15.70 -9.87 -7.27
N ASP A 65 16.37 -8.80 -6.86
CA ASP A 65 17.71 -8.47 -7.37
C ASP A 65 18.79 -9.50 -6.99
N TRP A 66 18.63 -10.16 -5.86
CA TRP A 66 19.62 -11.06 -5.32
C TRP A 66 19.49 -12.48 -5.84
N ALA A 67 18.27 -12.97 -6.02
CA ALA A 67 17.99 -14.32 -6.50
C ALA A 67 18.61 -14.58 -7.89
N ASP A 68 18.73 -13.52 -8.69
CA ASP A 68 19.23 -13.59 -10.06
C ASP A 68 20.68 -13.09 -10.23
N GLY A 69 21.42 -12.96 -9.12
CA GLY A 69 22.81 -12.51 -9.19
C GLY A 69 22.98 -11.08 -9.67
N GLY A 70 21.97 -10.22 -9.40
CA GLY A 70 21.95 -8.82 -9.82
C GLY A 70 21.38 -8.60 -11.22
N SER A 71 20.84 -9.60 -11.87
CA SER A 71 20.05 -9.44 -13.08
C SER A 71 18.55 -9.38 -12.75
N THR A 72 18.15 -8.44 -12.28
CA THR A 72 17.09 -7.66 -11.78
C THR A 72 15.73 -7.98 -12.38
N GLY A 73 14.84 -8.52 -11.59
CA GLY A 73 13.41 -8.51 -11.90
C GLY A 73 12.84 -7.09 -12.03
N LEU A 74 13.60 -6.07 -11.62
CA LEU A 74 13.20 -4.65 -11.69
C LEU A 74 13.91 -3.87 -12.82
N THR A 75 14.99 -4.39 -13.39
CA THR A 75 15.64 -3.73 -14.54
C THR A 75 14.69 -3.68 -15.73
N GLY A 76 14.50 -2.46 -16.24
CA GLY A 76 13.57 -2.21 -17.35
C GLY A 76 12.11 -2.01 -16.92
N THR A 77 11.83 -2.03 -15.62
CA THR A 77 10.49 -1.70 -15.10
C THR A 77 10.29 -0.20 -14.89
N GLU A 78 11.37 0.60 -14.96
CA GLU A 78 11.34 2.04 -14.71
C GLU A 78 10.26 2.77 -15.52
N PRO A 79 10.03 2.50 -16.81
CA PRO A 79 8.96 3.14 -17.57
C PRO A 79 7.57 2.83 -17.02
N LEU A 80 7.35 1.60 -16.55
CA LEU A 80 6.08 1.17 -15.96
C LEU A 80 5.88 1.83 -14.59
N VAL A 81 6.92 1.84 -13.76
CA VAL A 81 6.84 2.46 -12.42
C VAL A 81 6.70 3.98 -12.51
N SER A 82 7.40 4.63 -13.45
CA SER A 82 7.19 6.05 -13.73
C SER A 82 5.75 6.36 -14.13
N ALA A 83 5.13 5.46 -14.92
CA ALA A 83 3.72 5.61 -15.35
C ALA A 83 2.70 5.38 -14.22
N LEU A 84 3.10 4.76 -13.11
CA LEU A 84 2.30 4.69 -11.88
C LEU A 84 2.28 6.03 -11.12
N HIS A 85 3.21 6.95 -11.40
CA HIS A 85 3.35 8.19 -10.64
C HIS A 85 3.43 7.95 -9.12
N VAL A 86 4.11 6.89 -8.70
CA VAL A 86 4.39 6.66 -7.28
C VAL A 86 5.32 7.74 -6.74
N ASN A 87 5.11 8.12 -5.51
CA ASN A 87 5.81 9.25 -4.89
C ASN A 87 6.89 8.80 -3.92
N VAL A 88 6.73 7.61 -3.34
CA VAL A 88 7.72 6.99 -2.46
C VAL A 88 7.90 5.52 -2.82
N ILE A 89 9.10 5.02 -2.65
CA ILE A 89 9.41 3.60 -2.77
C ILE A 89 10.15 3.16 -1.52
N ARG A 90 9.66 2.09 -0.90
CA ARG A 90 10.22 1.51 0.31
C ARG A 90 11.10 0.32 -0.02
N ALA A 91 12.35 0.36 0.37
CA ALA A 91 13.21 -0.81 0.39
C ALA A 91 13.28 -1.36 1.81
N GLY A 92 12.61 -2.48 2.03
CA GLY A 92 12.45 -3.07 3.36
C GLY A 92 11.84 -4.47 3.32
N GLY A 93 11.36 -4.92 4.46
CA GLY A 93 10.70 -6.21 4.63
C GLY A 93 11.52 -7.20 5.46
N ASN A 94 10.95 -8.39 5.66
CA ASN A 94 11.52 -9.41 6.54
C ASN A 94 12.92 -9.87 6.12
N ASN A 95 13.18 -9.96 4.84
CA ASN A 95 14.47 -10.41 4.34
C ASN A 95 15.57 -9.39 4.66
N ASN A 96 15.27 -8.11 4.57
CA ASN A 96 16.20 -7.05 4.94
C ASN A 96 16.45 -7.02 6.44
N ASP A 97 15.44 -7.31 7.23
CA ASP A 97 15.52 -7.23 8.69
C ASP A 97 16.15 -8.46 9.33
N SER A 98 15.90 -9.67 8.81
CA SER A 98 16.24 -10.91 9.50
C SER A 98 17.20 -11.86 8.79
N ASN A 99 17.21 -11.90 7.47
CA ASN A 99 17.87 -12.98 6.73
C ASN A 99 19.15 -12.58 6.02
N LYS A 100 19.36 -11.31 5.78
CA LYS A 100 20.55 -10.82 5.11
C LYS A 100 20.98 -9.48 5.69
N PRO A 101 22.31 -9.24 5.70
CA PRO A 101 22.77 -7.91 6.01
C PRO A 101 22.15 -7.00 4.97
N LEU A 102 21.66 -5.92 5.48
CA LEU A 102 21.23 -4.87 4.66
C LEU A 102 22.21 -4.53 3.65
N PHE A 103 21.61 -4.04 2.64
CA PHE A 103 22.17 -3.29 1.59
C PHE A 103 23.66 -3.06 1.79
N ASP A 104 24.47 -3.80 1.08
CA ASP A 104 25.81 -3.30 0.85
C ASP A 104 25.68 -1.93 0.14
N THR A 105 26.75 -1.19 0.15
CA THR A 105 26.76 0.15 -0.44
C THR A 105 26.30 0.17 -1.90
N SER A 106 26.53 -0.90 -2.64
CA SER A 106 26.10 -1.02 -4.04
C SER A 106 24.60 -1.16 -4.17
N GLN A 107 23.94 -1.81 -3.22
CA GLN A 107 22.48 -1.94 -3.18
C GLN A 107 21.80 -0.60 -2.84
N ILE A 108 22.35 0.16 -1.88
CA ILE A 108 21.89 1.52 -1.62
C ILE A 108 22.02 2.38 -2.87
N ASP A 109 23.17 2.32 -3.56
CA ASP A 109 23.41 3.07 -4.79
C ASP A 109 22.39 2.73 -5.89
N ARG A 110 22.13 1.44 -6.12
CA ARG A 110 21.15 0.98 -7.12
C ARG A 110 19.72 1.41 -6.75
N PHE A 111 19.34 1.23 -5.51
CA PHE A 111 18.00 1.58 -5.05
C PHE A 111 17.73 3.09 -5.15
N VAL A 112 18.66 3.93 -4.68
CA VAL A 112 18.50 5.39 -4.78
C VAL A 112 18.51 5.84 -6.24
N ALA A 113 19.35 5.22 -7.09
CA ALA A 113 19.36 5.50 -8.53
C ALA A 113 18.02 5.11 -9.18
N TYR A 114 17.43 3.97 -8.81
CA TYR A 114 16.13 3.53 -9.28
C TYR A 114 15.02 4.51 -8.86
N CYS A 115 14.94 4.88 -7.59
CA CYS A 115 13.97 5.86 -7.10
C CYS A 115 14.08 7.18 -7.88
N LYS A 116 15.30 7.67 -8.08
CA LYS A 116 15.55 8.88 -8.86
C LYS A 116 15.10 8.75 -10.32
N ALA A 117 15.34 7.59 -10.93
CA ALA A 117 14.95 7.34 -12.32
C ALA A 117 13.43 7.34 -12.52
N VAL A 118 12.66 6.90 -11.52
CA VAL A 118 11.20 6.87 -11.58
C VAL A 118 10.53 8.09 -10.95
N GLY A 119 11.31 9.01 -10.33
CA GLY A 119 10.80 10.24 -9.73
C GLY A 119 10.16 10.03 -8.35
N ALA A 120 10.60 9.02 -7.59
CA ALA A 120 10.09 8.71 -6.24
C ALA A 120 11.14 8.99 -5.16
N GLU A 121 10.67 9.31 -3.95
CA GLU A 121 11.53 9.44 -2.75
C GLU A 121 11.81 8.06 -2.16
N PRO A 122 13.06 7.77 -1.78
CA PRO A 122 13.41 6.50 -1.15
C PRO A 122 13.02 6.48 0.33
N ILE A 123 12.47 5.35 0.77
CA ILE A 123 12.37 4.95 2.18
C ILE A 123 13.35 3.79 2.37
N LEU A 124 14.35 3.96 3.23
CA LEU A 124 15.32 2.93 3.54
C LEU A 124 15.08 2.33 4.93
N GLN A 125 14.95 1.02 4.98
CA GLN A 125 14.88 0.28 6.24
C GLN A 125 16.28 -0.09 6.71
N VAL A 126 16.59 0.20 7.98
CA VAL A 126 17.77 -0.37 8.66
C VAL A 126 17.38 -1.63 9.42
N PRO A 127 18.26 -2.67 9.46
CA PRO A 127 17.93 -3.93 10.13
C PRO A 127 17.97 -3.78 11.63
N LEU A 128 17.15 -4.58 12.27
CA LEU A 128 17.13 -4.70 13.71
C LEU A 128 17.47 -6.13 14.17
N VAL A 129 17.10 -7.12 13.38
CA VAL A 129 17.17 -8.55 13.74
C VAL A 129 18.36 -9.25 13.08
N ALA A 130 18.98 -8.68 12.07
CA ALA A 130 19.96 -9.34 11.23
C ALA A 130 20.98 -10.14 12.05
N ASN A 131 20.82 -11.44 11.95
CA ASN A 131 21.82 -12.42 12.39
C ASN A 131 22.69 -12.71 11.18
N ASN A 132 23.65 -11.86 11.03
CA ASN A 132 24.41 -11.80 9.94
C ASN A 132 25.19 -12.97 9.44
N VAL A 133 24.99 -13.28 8.20
CA VAL A 133 25.83 -14.24 7.49
C VAL A 133 27.22 -13.67 7.18
N ASP A 134 27.36 -12.36 7.09
CA ASP A 134 28.57 -11.74 6.55
C ASP A 134 29.22 -10.64 7.38
N GLY A 135 28.99 -10.54 8.67
CA GLY A 135 29.76 -9.57 9.42
C GLY A 135 29.17 -8.97 10.69
N GLY A 136 28.21 -9.58 11.34
CA GLY A 136 27.86 -9.13 12.66
C GLY A 136 26.39 -8.82 12.87
N ALA A 137 25.99 -8.62 14.11
CA ALA A 137 24.63 -8.29 14.49
C ALA A 137 24.27 -6.88 14.02
N ALA A 138 23.00 -6.65 13.69
CA ALA A 138 22.48 -5.32 13.50
C ALA A 138 22.62 -4.52 14.80
N THR A 139 23.14 -3.31 14.70
CA THR A 139 23.42 -2.43 15.83
C THR A 139 23.05 -0.99 15.48
N PRO A 140 22.86 -0.10 16.47
CA PRO A 140 22.72 1.32 16.20
C PRO A 140 23.89 1.90 15.37
N GLN A 141 25.09 1.34 15.51
CA GLN A 141 26.25 1.79 14.73
C GLN A 141 26.13 1.40 13.26
N THR A 142 25.69 0.16 12.94
CA THR A 142 25.48 -0.23 11.53
C THR A 142 24.44 0.64 10.85
N ALA A 143 23.39 1.03 11.56
CA ALA A 143 22.39 1.97 11.04
C ALA A 143 22.99 3.38 10.83
N ALA A 144 23.81 3.86 11.77
CA ALA A 144 24.53 5.13 11.64
C ALA A 144 25.50 5.10 10.44
N ASP A 145 26.19 3.97 10.21
CA ASP A 145 27.11 3.79 9.08
C ASP A 145 26.37 3.86 7.74
N MET A 146 25.17 3.29 7.65
CA MET A 146 24.31 3.41 6.46
C MET A 146 23.91 4.86 6.18
N VAL A 147 23.48 5.59 7.22
CA VAL A 147 23.17 7.03 7.10
C VAL A 147 24.40 7.82 6.68
N THR A 148 25.55 7.57 7.32
CA THR A 148 26.82 8.20 6.96
C THR A 148 27.19 7.94 5.50
N TYR A 149 27.01 6.70 5.02
CA TYR A 149 27.24 6.38 3.63
C TYR A 149 26.29 7.14 2.70
N ALA A 150 24.98 6.99 2.91
CA ALA A 150 23.97 7.54 2.01
C ALA A 150 24.00 9.09 2.00
N ASN A 151 23.96 9.71 3.17
CA ASN A 151 23.81 11.16 3.28
C ASN A 151 25.16 11.90 3.43
N GLY A 152 26.13 11.29 4.13
CA GLY A 152 27.45 11.90 4.34
C GLY A 152 28.38 11.68 3.16
N THR A 153 28.61 10.44 2.73
CA THR A 153 29.60 10.09 1.72
C THR A 153 29.07 10.34 0.30
N LYS A 154 27.85 9.92 0.02
CA LYS A 154 27.24 10.02 -1.31
C LYS A 154 26.41 11.28 -1.52
N GLY A 155 25.96 11.93 -0.45
CA GLY A 155 25.13 13.13 -0.53
C GLY A 155 23.76 12.85 -1.20
N TYR A 156 23.22 11.66 -1.01
CA TYR A 156 21.93 11.27 -1.60
C TYR A 156 20.74 12.03 -1.02
N GLY A 157 20.88 12.51 0.24
CA GLY A 157 19.82 13.26 0.89
C GLY A 157 18.60 12.42 1.25
N VAL A 158 18.78 11.13 1.55
CA VAL A 158 17.69 10.24 1.94
C VAL A 158 17.04 10.77 3.21
N GLN A 159 15.73 11.10 3.12
CA GLN A 159 14.99 11.70 4.22
C GLN A 159 14.28 10.67 5.07
N TYR A 160 13.76 9.60 4.48
CA TYR A 160 12.85 8.65 5.12
C TYR A 160 13.55 7.35 5.47
N TRP A 161 13.50 6.98 6.77
CA TRP A 161 14.19 5.81 7.30
C TRP A 161 13.27 5.01 8.23
N GLU A 162 13.32 3.70 8.11
CA GLU A 162 12.63 2.74 8.99
C GLU A 162 13.62 1.97 9.85
N ILE A 163 13.18 1.52 11.03
CA ILE A 163 14.01 0.75 11.96
C ILE A 163 13.36 -0.60 12.22
N GLY A 164 13.88 -1.66 11.62
CA GLY A 164 13.32 -3.00 11.68
C GLY A 164 12.07 -3.18 10.83
N ASN A 165 11.46 -4.37 10.89
CA ASN A 165 10.24 -4.73 10.18
C ASN A 165 9.36 -5.63 11.03
N GLU A 166 8.10 -5.29 11.19
CA GLU A 166 7.07 -6.07 11.90
C GLU A 166 7.48 -6.55 13.30
N PRO A 167 7.94 -5.65 14.18
CA PRO A 167 8.49 -6.04 15.48
C PRO A 167 7.48 -6.75 16.40
N ASN A 168 6.20 -6.55 16.17
CA ASN A 168 5.14 -7.30 16.88
C ASN A 168 5.13 -8.81 16.54
N LEU A 169 5.80 -9.22 15.45
CA LEU A 169 5.91 -10.62 15.03
C LEU A 169 7.24 -11.28 15.45
N TYR A 170 8.22 -10.55 15.95
CA TYR A 170 9.53 -11.10 16.30
C TYR A 170 9.46 -12.23 17.34
N ALA A 171 8.53 -12.16 18.27
CA ALA A 171 8.36 -13.17 19.30
C ALA A 171 7.88 -14.52 18.74
N THR A 172 7.19 -14.52 17.62
CA THR A 172 6.46 -15.70 17.12
C THR A 172 6.90 -16.17 15.74
N ALA A 173 7.23 -15.27 14.84
CA ALA A 173 7.39 -15.61 13.42
C ALA A 173 8.82 -15.44 12.89
N GLN A 174 9.54 -14.42 13.33
CA GLN A 174 10.75 -14.01 12.62
C GLN A 174 12.06 -14.39 13.31
N ALA A 175 12.11 -14.40 14.62
CA ALA A 175 13.38 -14.60 15.33
C ALA A 175 13.21 -15.34 16.65
N SER A 176 13.10 -16.66 16.56
CA SER A 176 13.20 -17.52 17.75
C SER A 176 14.50 -17.21 18.50
N GLY A 177 14.37 -16.68 19.72
CA GLY A 177 15.53 -16.30 20.54
C GLY A 177 15.94 -14.82 20.49
N PHE A 178 15.37 -14.01 19.61
CA PHE A 178 15.62 -12.57 19.57
C PHE A 178 15.05 -11.88 20.83
N PRO A 179 15.78 -10.92 21.44
CA PRO A 179 15.41 -10.37 22.76
C PRO A 179 14.20 -9.43 22.74
N ILE A 180 13.82 -8.90 21.59
CA ILE A 180 12.65 -8.02 21.47
C ILE A 180 11.37 -8.85 21.51
N ARG A 181 10.55 -8.64 22.56
CA ARG A 181 9.33 -9.40 22.82
C ARG A 181 8.11 -8.52 23.05
N THR A 182 8.36 -7.27 23.43
CA THR A 182 7.32 -6.33 23.84
C THR A 182 7.50 -5.00 23.13
N PRO A 183 6.46 -4.15 23.07
CA PRO A 183 6.59 -2.77 22.59
C PRO A 183 7.67 -1.99 23.32
N ALA A 184 7.87 -2.23 24.63
CA ALA A 184 8.89 -1.54 25.41
C ALA A 184 10.32 -1.99 25.02
N ASP A 185 10.54 -3.29 24.78
CA ASP A 185 11.83 -3.78 24.29
C ASP A 185 12.17 -3.16 22.92
N TYR A 186 11.18 -3.13 22.02
CA TYR A 186 11.35 -2.51 20.70
C TYR A 186 11.61 -1.00 20.83
N CYS A 187 10.85 -0.31 21.67
CA CYS A 187 11.04 1.13 21.90
C CYS A 187 12.46 1.45 22.38
N ALA A 188 13.00 0.65 23.31
CA ALA A 188 14.37 0.85 23.80
C ALA A 188 15.42 0.74 22.66
N GLN A 189 15.26 -0.23 21.78
CA GLN A 189 16.11 -0.39 20.60
C GLN A 189 15.87 0.73 19.59
N TYR A 190 14.63 1.03 19.27
CA TYR A 190 14.27 2.12 18.35
C TYR A 190 14.89 3.45 18.77
N ALA A 191 14.82 3.81 20.04
CA ALA A 191 15.41 5.03 20.58
C ALA A 191 16.93 5.08 20.42
N ALA A 192 17.61 3.95 20.65
CA ALA A 192 19.06 3.84 20.47
C ALA A 192 19.46 4.03 18.99
N TYR A 193 18.77 3.37 18.09
CA TYR A 193 18.97 3.51 16.64
C TYR A 193 18.67 4.94 16.18
N ALA A 194 17.52 5.49 16.55
CA ALA A 194 17.11 6.85 16.21
C ALA A 194 18.17 7.89 16.63
N THR A 195 18.72 7.73 17.83
CA THR A 195 19.77 8.62 18.35
C THR A 195 21.05 8.53 17.50
N ALA A 196 21.52 7.31 17.21
CA ALA A 196 22.71 7.09 16.42
C ALA A 196 22.56 7.59 14.97
N MET A 197 21.43 7.29 14.34
CA MET A 197 21.12 7.70 12.96
C MET A 197 21.02 9.23 12.84
N ARG A 198 20.34 9.89 13.76
CA ARG A 198 20.22 11.36 13.77
C ARG A 198 21.58 12.03 13.99
N ALA A 199 22.43 11.47 14.87
CA ALA A 199 23.79 11.97 15.07
C ALA A 199 24.64 11.82 13.80
N ALA A 200 24.56 10.67 13.12
CA ALA A 200 25.26 10.45 11.86
C ALA A 200 24.77 11.40 10.76
N ASN A 201 23.48 11.62 10.65
CA ASN A 201 22.90 12.55 9.68
C ASN A 201 23.32 14.00 9.95
N ALA A 202 23.31 14.43 11.21
CA ALA A 202 23.75 15.79 11.58
C ALA A 202 25.25 16.03 11.33
N ALA A 203 26.07 14.97 11.30
CA ALA A 203 27.49 15.03 10.96
C ALA A 203 27.76 15.06 9.43
N ALA A 204 26.74 14.87 8.60
CA ALA A 204 26.88 14.96 7.15
C ALA A 204 27.17 16.43 6.72
N PRO A 205 27.78 16.64 5.53
CA PRO A 205 27.96 17.98 5.00
C PRO A 205 26.66 18.78 5.01
N ASP A 206 26.75 20.06 5.35
CA ASP A 206 25.61 20.99 5.46
C ASP A 206 24.55 20.60 6.50
N GLY A 207 24.90 19.73 7.48
CA GLY A 207 24.00 19.28 8.54
C GLY A 207 23.04 18.17 8.13
N GLY A 208 23.23 17.60 6.93
CA GLY A 208 22.41 16.50 6.41
C GLY A 208 21.02 16.91 5.92
N ALA A 209 20.35 15.97 5.26
CA ALA A 209 18.95 16.13 4.85
C ALA A 209 18.01 16.13 6.07
N PRO A 210 16.82 16.76 6.00
CA PRO A 210 15.81 16.61 7.05
C PRO A 210 15.41 15.14 7.21
N MET A 211 15.95 14.48 8.24
CA MET A 211 15.69 13.06 8.50
C MET A 211 14.34 12.87 9.19
N GLN A 212 13.54 11.96 8.67
CA GLN A 212 12.27 11.51 9.24
C GLN A 212 12.35 10.01 9.54
N LEU A 213 12.07 9.64 10.78
CA LEU A 213 12.05 8.24 11.22
C LEU A 213 10.62 7.71 11.23
N LEU A 214 10.41 6.64 10.47
CA LEU A 214 9.14 5.94 10.34
C LEU A 214 9.08 4.79 11.34
N GLY A 215 7.90 4.48 11.84
CA GLY A 215 7.68 3.33 12.72
C GLY A 215 6.31 3.31 13.38
N PRO A 216 5.95 2.21 14.04
CA PRO A 216 6.79 1.02 14.34
C PRO A 216 6.76 -0.09 13.28
N GLU A 217 6.19 0.08 12.11
CA GLU A 217 6.14 -0.94 11.04
C GLU A 217 5.50 -2.26 11.49
N ILE A 218 4.45 -2.20 12.32
CA ILE A 218 3.79 -3.42 12.81
C ILE A 218 3.06 -4.14 11.68
N GLY A 219 3.16 -5.48 11.64
CA GLY A 219 2.67 -6.33 10.55
C GLY A 219 1.15 -6.38 10.39
N GLN A 220 0.41 -5.92 11.39
CA GLN A 220 -1.04 -5.74 11.34
C GLN A 220 -1.44 -4.59 12.26
N PRO A 221 -2.59 -3.94 12.05
CA PRO A 221 -3.11 -2.89 12.92
C PRO A 221 -3.42 -3.39 14.34
N ASP A 222 -2.40 -3.57 15.16
CA ASP A 222 -2.50 -3.94 16.58
C ASP A 222 -2.55 -2.68 17.44
N VAL A 223 -3.75 -2.28 17.82
CA VAL A 223 -4.02 -1.05 18.60
C VAL A 223 -3.32 -1.08 19.97
N ALA A 224 -3.30 -2.21 20.65
CA ALA A 224 -2.69 -2.32 21.98
C ALA A 224 -1.17 -2.20 21.91
N TRP A 225 -0.57 -2.88 20.94
CA TRP A 225 0.86 -2.83 20.69
C TRP A 225 1.31 -1.41 20.28
N LEU A 226 0.58 -0.79 19.34
CA LEU A 226 0.86 0.57 18.86
C LEU A 226 0.74 1.60 19.98
N THR A 227 -0.29 1.51 20.81
CA THR A 227 -0.47 2.39 21.97
C THR A 227 0.73 2.31 22.92
N ALA A 228 1.11 1.10 23.32
CA ALA A 228 2.22 0.91 24.24
C ALA A 228 3.57 1.38 23.66
N PHE A 229 3.79 1.22 22.35
CA PHE A 229 4.97 1.74 21.67
C PHE A 229 4.98 3.28 21.68
N LEU A 230 3.89 3.93 21.30
CA LEU A 230 3.82 5.39 21.22
C LEU A 230 3.92 6.04 22.60
N ASP A 231 3.37 5.44 23.64
CA ASP A 231 3.52 5.94 25.02
C ASP A 231 4.98 6.04 25.46
N GLY A 232 5.83 5.13 24.98
CA GLY A 232 7.27 5.13 25.28
C GLY A 232 8.13 5.87 24.26
N CYS A 233 7.76 5.85 22.98
CA CYS A 233 8.67 6.19 21.87
C CYS A 233 8.22 7.37 20.99
N LYS A 234 7.11 8.02 21.28
CA LYS A 234 6.57 9.10 20.43
C LYS A 234 7.56 10.21 20.08
N ASP A 235 8.54 10.47 20.94
CA ASP A 235 9.54 11.54 20.73
C ASP A 235 10.60 11.16 19.70
N TYR A 236 10.68 9.90 19.34
CA TYR A 236 11.64 9.38 18.36
C TYR A 236 11.00 9.13 16.99
N VAL A 237 9.66 9.00 16.90
CA VAL A 237 8.92 8.70 15.66
C VAL A 237 8.43 9.98 15.02
N ASP A 238 8.71 10.16 13.73
CA ASP A 238 8.25 11.33 12.97
C ASP A 238 6.99 11.00 12.15
N ILE A 239 6.88 9.78 11.64
CA ILE A 239 5.72 9.27 10.89
C ILE A 239 5.33 7.92 11.47
N VAL A 240 4.08 7.76 11.89
CA VAL A 240 3.60 6.45 12.35
C VAL A 240 3.23 5.59 11.15
N THR A 241 3.73 4.35 11.15
CA THR A 241 3.52 3.42 10.04
C THR A 241 3.10 2.04 10.54
N VAL A 242 2.22 1.40 9.77
CA VAL A 242 1.72 0.04 10.00
C VAL A 242 1.60 -0.69 8.66
N HIS A 243 1.58 -2.03 8.70
CA HIS A 243 1.29 -2.88 7.55
C HIS A 243 -0.13 -3.43 7.61
N ARG A 244 -0.63 -3.91 6.48
CA ARG A 244 -1.92 -4.59 6.45
C ARG A 244 -2.04 -5.61 5.34
N TYR A 245 -2.28 -6.86 5.73
CA TYR A 245 -2.65 -7.97 4.85
C TYR A 245 -3.93 -8.61 5.38
N PRO A 246 -5.09 -8.41 4.73
CA PRO A 246 -6.37 -8.85 5.27
C PRO A 246 -6.54 -10.37 5.30
N PHE A 247 -5.86 -11.09 4.39
CA PHE A 247 -6.05 -12.52 4.24
C PHE A 247 -4.74 -13.29 4.32
N ALA A 248 -4.77 -14.44 5.00
CA ALA A 248 -3.73 -15.44 4.97
C ALA A 248 -4.05 -16.52 3.92
N GLY A 249 -3.04 -17.28 3.49
CA GLY A 249 -3.24 -18.41 2.58
C GLY A 249 -3.28 -18.08 1.09
N GLY A 250 -2.93 -16.87 0.69
CA GLY A 250 -2.73 -16.47 -0.71
C GLY A 250 -4.01 -16.32 -1.53
N GLN A 251 -5.13 -16.87 -1.08
CA GLN A 251 -6.43 -16.80 -1.78
C GLN A 251 -7.57 -16.59 -0.79
N THR A 252 -8.62 -15.91 -1.25
CA THR A 252 -9.86 -15.74 -0.51
C THR A 252 -11.08 -15.80 -1.47
N SER A 253 -12.30 -15.77 -0.92
CA SER A 253 -13.47 -15.66 -1.76
C SER A 253 -13.55 -14.27 -2.42
N PRO A 254 -14.09 -14.16 -3.64
CA PRO A 254 -14.33 -12.86 -4.26
C PRO A 254 -15.16 -11.91 -3.38
N SER A 255 -16.18 -12.45 -2.72
CA SER A 255 -17.04 -11.69 -1.81
C SER A 255 -16.24 -11.09 -0.65
N SER A 256 -15.34 -11.86 -0.03
CA SER A 256 -14.48 -11.36 1.05
C SER A 256 -13.56 -10.25 0.57
N ALA A 257 -12.93 -10.43 -0.58
CA ALA A 257 -12.06 -9.39 -1.16
C ALA A 257 -12.83 -8.10 -1.48
N LEU A 258 -14.01 -8.21 -2.12
CA LEU A 258 -14.81 -7.06 -2.53
C LEU A 258 -15.47 -6.30 -1.35
N THR A 259 -15.55 -6.92 -0.16
CA THR A 259 -16.16 -6.30 1.04
C THR A 259 -15.13 -5.88 2.09
N ASP A 260 -13.86 -6.26 1.94
CA ASP A 260 -12.81 -6.00 2.92
C ASP A 260 -12.63 -4.50 3.25
N VAL A 261 -12.96 -3.61 2.34
CA VAL A 261 -12.87 -2.15 2.58
C VAL A 261 -13.60 -1.71 3.85
N THR A 262 -14.67 -2.41 4.25
CA THR A 262 -15.39 -2.13 5.49
C THR A 262 -14.51 -2.41 6.70
N SER A 263 -13.81 -3.54 6.72
CA SER A 263 -12.84 -3.90 7.76
C SER A 263 -11.65 -2.95 7.74
N PHE A 264 -11.18 -2.57 6.56
CA PHE A 264 -10.10 -1.61 6.41
C PHE A 264 -10.44 -0.24 7.00
N ARG A 265 -11.62 0.31 6.70
CA ARG A 265 -12.09 1.59 7.28
C ARG A 265 -12.13 1.54 8.81
N SER A 266 -12.60 0.43 9.39
CA SER A 266 -12.66 0.24 10.83
C SER A 266 -11.27 0.16 11.47
N ALA A 267 -10.38 -0.62 10.88
CA ALA A 267 -9.00 -0.75 11.34
C ALA A 267 -8.25 0.59 11.27
N LEU A 268 -8.39 1.29 10.15
CA LEU A 268 -7.77 2.61 9.94
C LEU A 268 -8.28 3.65 10.94
N ALA A 269 -9.59 3.68 11.20
CA ALA A 269 -10.15 4.59 12.20
C ALA A 269 -9.59 4.30 13.61
N SER A 270 -9.43 3.03 13.97
CA SER A 270 -8.85 2.63 15.26
C SER A 270 -7.39 3.05 15.38
N VAL A 271 -6.57 2.81 14.36
CA VAL A 271 -5.16 3.22 14.32
C VAL A 271 -5.04 4.75 14.36
N ALA A 272 -5.83 5.45 13.55
CA ALA A 272 -5.83 6.92 13.52
C ALA A 272 -6.19 7.52 14.90
N SER A 273 -7.15 6.92 15.62
CA SER A 273 -7.49 7.32 16.99
C SER A 273 -6.32 7.15 17.96
N VAL A 274 -5.55 6.05 17.85
CA VAL A 274 -4.34 5.86 18.67
C VAL A 274 -3.29 6.91 18.32
N VAL A 275 -3.01 7.15 17.04
CA VAL A 275 -2.04 8.16 16.63
C VAL A 275 -2.44 9.55 17.15
N GLN A 276 -3.71 9.92 17.02
CA GLN A 276 -4.21 11.21 17.52
C GLN A 276 -4.04 11.36 19.03
N SER A 277 -4.18 10.28 19.80
CA SER A 277 -4.21 10.33 21.26
C SER A 277 -2.82 10.12 21.89
N HIS A 278 -1.92 9.38 21.25
CA HIS A 278 -0.66 8.90 21.84
C HIS A 278 0.59 9.40 21.12
N ALA A 279 0.52 9.76 19.82
CA ALA A 279 1.65 10.35 19.13
C ALA A 279 1.79 11.86 19.42
N ARG A 280 2.83 12.48 18.87
CA ARG A 280 2.96 13.95 18.88
C ARG A 280 1.84 14.59 18.04
N PRO A 281 1.42 15.82 18.33
CA PRO A 281 0.42 16.51 17.51
C PRO A 281 0.81 16.56 16.05
N ASN A 282 -0.16 16.27 15.17
CA ASN A 282 0.00 16.26 13.72
C ASN A 282 0.98 15.21 13.17
N THR A 283 1.35 14.19 13.94
CA THR A 283 2.14 13.06 13.43
C THR A 283 1.38 12.38 12.29
N PRO A 284 1.97 12.27 11.10
CA PRO A 284 1.34 11.59 9.97
C PRO A 284 1.20 10.09 10.22
N LEU A 285 0.21 9.48 9.55
CA LEU A 285 0.00 8.04 9.53
C LEU A 285 0.18 7.51 8.11
N GLY A 286 0.96 6.43 7.94
CA GLY A 286 1.14 5.73 6.67
C GLY A 286 0.90 4.23 6.78
N ILE A 287 0.64 3.61 5.66
CA ILE A 287 0.73 2.15 5.46
C ILE A 287 1.86 1.92 4.49
N THR A 288 2.93 1.30 4.98
CA THR A 288 4.19 1.13 4.25
C THR A 288 4.33 -0.25 3.61
N GLU A 289 3.39 -1.16 3.92
CA GLU A 289 3.30 -2.47 3.26
C GLU A 289 1.87 -2.99 3.28
N SER A 290 1.33 -3.34 2.12
CA SER A 290 -0.01 -3.93 1.99
C SER A 290 -0.19 -4.70 0.68
N ASN A 291 -0.90 -5.80 0.74
CA ASN A 291 -1.46 -6.50 -0.42
C ASN A 291 -2.70 -7.29 0.03
N LEU A 292 -3.45 -7.87 -0.91
CA LEU A 292 -4.61 -8.70 -0.57
C LEU A 292 -4.24 -9.89 0.33
N SER A 293 -3.05 -10.48 0.10
CA SER A 293 -2.47 -11.55 0.92
C SER A 293 -0.95 -11.41 0.96
N TRP A 294 -0.34 -11.91 2.03
CA TRP A 294 1.12 -12.00 2.19
C TRP A 294 1.69 -13.37 1.80
N ASP A 295 0.84 -14.38 1.60
CA ASP A 295 1.26 -15.76 1.40
C ASP A 295 1.51 -16.08 -0.06
N TYR A 296 2.75 -16.41 -0.38
CA TYR A 296 3.18 -16.79 -1.73
C TYR A 296 2.67 -18.16 -2.18
N ALA A 297 2.29 -19.05 -1.27
CA ALA A 297 2.04 -20.46 -1.58
C ALA A 297 0.88 -20.69 -2.56
N LEU A 298 -0.04 -19.74 -2.71
CA LEU A 298 -1.24 -19.88 -3.52
C LEU A 298 -1.49 -18.66 -4.42
N THR A 299 -0.48 -17.83 -4.67
CA THR A 299 -0.61 -16.57 -5.39
C THR A 299 -0.29 -16.66 -6.88
N ALA A 300 -0.32 -17.86 -7.48
CA ALA A 300 -0.08 -17.99 -8.91
C ALA A 300 -0.92 -17.02 -9.73
N TYR A 301 -0.34 -16.42 -10.77
CA TYR A 301 -1.01 -15.49 -11.65
C TYR A 301 -2.15 -16.19 -12.41
N THR A 302 -3.37 -15.87 -12.07
CA THR A 302 -4.55 -16.40 -12.72
C THR A 302 -5.60 -15.29 -12.85
N PRO A 303 -5.53 -14.42 -13.90
CA PRO A 303 -6.46 -13.30 -14.08
C PRO A 303 -7.92 -13.75 -14.09
N THR A 304 -8.17 -14.99 -14.52
CA THR A 304 -9.48 -15.62 -14.64
C THR A 304 -9.87 -16.50 -13.46
N SER A 305 -9.08 -16.52 -12.37
CA SER A 305 -9.39 -17.35 -11.20
C SER A 305 -10.76 -17.01 -10.62
N LEU A 306 -11.47 -18.04 -10.20
CA LEU A 306 -12.72 -17.90 -9.44
C LEU A 306 -12.48 -17.53 -7.96
N GLN A 307 -11.25 -17.54 -7.52
CA GLN A 307 -10.83 -17.08 -6.18
C GLN A 307 -10.14 -15.72 -6.32
N ALA A 308 -10.25 -14.92 -5.28
CA ALA A 308 -9.47 -13.68 -5.20
C ALA A 308 -8.06 -14.00 -4.68
N SER A 309 -7.05 -13.59 -5.42
CA SER A 309 -5.62 -13.61 -5.03
C SER A 309 -4.93 -12.40 -5.65
N PRO A 310 -3.72 -12.00 -5.20
CA PRO A 310 -3.07 -10.76 -5.67
C PRO A 310 -3.00 -10.59 -7.19
N GLY A 311 -2.83 -11.65 -7.95
CA GLY A 311 -2.77 -11.59 -9.42
C GLY A 311 -4.12 -11.51 -10.15
N THR A 312 -5.26 -11.45 -9.46
CA THR A 312 -6.59 -11.50 -10.06
C THR A 312 -7.23 -10.11 -10.22
N PHE A 313 -8.28 -10.03 -11.03
CA PHE A 313 -9.08 -8.81 -11.16
C PHE A 313 -9.82 -8.43 -9.85
N TYR A 314 -10.15 -9.40 -9.00
CA TYR A 314 -10.73 -9.11 -7.68
C TYR A 314 -9.75 -8.35 -6.78
N ALA A 315 -8.46 -8.72 -6.83
CA ALA A 315 -7.42 -7.96 -6.13
C ALA A 315 -7.24 -6.57 -6.72
N ALA A 316 -7.40 -6.40 -8.04
CA ALA A 316 -7.36 -5.09 -8.67
C ALA A 316 -8.47 -4.16 -8.15
N LEU A 317 -9.70 -4.66 -8.04
CA LEU A 317 -10.80 -3.90 -7.43
C LEU A 317 -10.54 -3.62 -5.94
N TRP A 318 -9.99 -4.59 -5.19
CA TRP A 318 -9.58 -4.41 -3.81
C TRP A 318 -8.50 -3.32 -3.67
N THR A 319 -7.46 -3.36 -4.51
CA THR A 319 -6.38 -2.36 -4.53
C THR A 319 -6.95 -0.95 -4.69
N ALA A 320 -7.81 -0.75 -5.68
CA ALA A 320 -8.44 0.55 -5.90
C ALA A 320 -9.32 1.00 -4.72
N ASP A 321 -10.01 0.05 -4.08
CA ASP A 321 -10.92 0.32 -2.97
C ASP A 321 -10.15 0.74 -1.69
N VAL A 322 -9.05 0.05 -1.37
CA VAL A 322 -8.23 0.41 -0.20
C VAL A 322 -7.42 1.68 -0.43
N MET A 323 -6.86 1.87 -1.64
CA MET A 323 -6.14 3.11 -1.98
C MET A 323 -7.05 4.33 -1.96
N GLY A 324 -8.24 4.24 -2.56
CA GLY A 324 -9.24 5.32 -2.50
C GLY A 324 -9.64 5.66 -1.06
N THR A 325 -9.79 4.63 -0.21
CA THR A 325 -10.04 4.82 1.22
C THR A 325 -8.86 5.49 1.93
N ALA A 326 -7.63 5.12 1.58
CA ALA A 326 -6.43 5.76 2.13
C ALA A 326 -6.38 7.27 1.83
N LEU A 327 -6.73 7.66 0.59
CA LEU A 327 -6.82 9.07 0.18
C LEU A 327 -7.88 9.84 0.98
N GLU A 328 -9.09 9.28 1.13
CA GLU A 328 -10.17 9.90 1.93
C GLU A 328 -9.79 10.10 3.41
N ASN A 329 -8.88 9.26 3.92
CA ASN A 329 -8.40 9.32 5.30
C ASN A 329 -7.05 10.04 5.45
N ARG A 330 -6.56 10.69 4.40
CA ARG A 330 -5.35 11.53 4.41
C ARG A 330 -4.10 10.79 4.90
N LEU A 331 -3.96 9.53 4.52
CA LEU A 331 -2.72 8.82 4.82
C LEU A 331 -1.52 9.54 4.19
N TRP A 332 -0.41 9.58 4.92
CA TRP A 332 0.84 10.10 4.40
C TRP A 332 1.29 9.31 3.17
N THR A 333 1.26 7.98 3.26
CA THR A 333 1.44 7.07 2.13
C THR A 333 0.59 5.82 2.30
N PHE A 334 0.29 5.17 1.17
CA PHE A 334 -0.19 3.80 1.10
C PHE A 334 0.69 3.05 0.10
N ALA A 335 1.66 2.29 0.63
CA ALA A 335 2.61 1.54 -0.19
C ALA A 335 2.15 0.09 -0.37
N LEU A 336 2.15 -0.34 -1.61
CA LEU A 336 1.74 -1.69 -2.00
C LEU A 336 2.95 -2.63 -2.05
N TRP A 337 2.77 -3.87 -1.61
CA TRP A 337 3.75 -4.94 -1.70
C TRP A 337 3.47 -5.82 -2.92
N ASN A 338 4.30 -5.87 -3.95
CA ASN A 338 5.49 -5.06 -4.21
C ASN A 338 5.52 -4.62 -5.68
N ILE A 339 6.53 -3.83 -6.09
CA ILE A 339 6.71 -3.35 -7.46
C ILE A 339 6.71 -4.51 -8.46
N GLY A 340 7.51 -5.55 -8.20
CA GLY A 340 7.69 -6.56 -9.22
C GLY A 340 8.24 -7.90 -8.78
N GLU A 341 7.98 -8.89 -9.61
CA GLU A 341 8.39 -10.28 -9.49
C GLU A 341 9.00 -10.75 -10.81
N VAL A 342 9.99 -11.67 -10.73
CA VAL A 342 10.71 -12.17 -11.93
C VAL A 342 9.84 -13.01 -12.84
N SER A 343 8.90 -13.78 -12.29
CA SER A 343 8.14 -14.78 -13.03
C SER A 343 6.67 -14.77 -12.67
N ARG A 344 5.81 -14.94 -13.69
CA ARG A 344 4.36 -15.11 -13.49
C ARG A 344 3.97 -16.50 -12.99
N SER A 345 4.90 -17.47 -13.02
CA SER A 345 4.60 -18.87 -12.71
C SER A 345 4.78 -19.21 -11.23
N ASP A 346 5.55 -18.43 -10.48
CA ASP A 346 5.97 -18.82 -9.15
C ASP A 346 5.09 -18.27 -8.04
N SER A 347 4.98 -16.97 -7.94
CA SER A 347 4.06 -16.30 -7.02
C SER A 347 3.79 -14.91 -7.55
N VAL A 348 2.64 -14.32 -7.22
CA VAL A 348 2.28 -13.01 -7.73
C VAL A 348 1.81 -12.12 -6.60
N LEU A 349 2.76 -11.50 -5.93
CA LEU A 349 2.49 -10.32 -5.12
C LEU A 349 2.85 -9.03 -5.89
N GLY A 350 3.72 -9.16 -6.90
CA GLY A 350 4.20 -8.03 -7.70
C GLY A 350 3.13 -7.42 -8.60
N PHE A 351 3.16 -6.09 -8.70
CA PHE A 351 2.30 -5.32 -9.61
C PHE A 351 2.82 -5.37 -11.06
N ILE A 352 4.11 -5.63 -11.23
CA ILE A 352 4.75 -5.94 -12.51
C ILE A 352 5.37 -7.34 -12.38
N THR A 353 4.90 -8.30 -13.16
CA THR A 353 5.35 -9.69 -13.07
C THR A 353 5.84 -10.19 -14.42
N GLY A 354 7.06 -10.69 -14.47
CA GLY A 354 7.70 -11.08 -15.73
C GLY A 354 7.78 -9.92 -16.72
N GLY A 355 8.01 -8.70 -16.24
CA GLY A 355 8.07 -7.49 -17.05
C GLY A 355 6.72 -7.00 -17.59
N GLN A 356 5.60 -7.55 -17.12
CA GLN A 356 4.26 -7.19 -17.58
C GLN A 356 3.38 -6.71 -16.41
N PRO A 357 2.56 -5.66 -16.60
CA PRO A 357 1.60 -5.21 -15.60
C PRO A 357 0.60 -6.32 -15.22
N THR A 358 0.24 -6.36 -13.94
CA THR A 358 -0.86 -7.17 -13.43
C THR A 358 -2.16 -6.35 -13.40
N PRO A 359 -3.33 -6.97 -13.16
CA PRO A 359 -4.56 -6.21 -12.99
C PRO A 359 -4.48 -5.13 -11.90
N GLY A 360 -3.79 -5.41 -10.78
CA GLY A 360 -3.58 -4.44 -9.69
C GLY A 360 -2.82 -3.19 -10.13
N TYR A 361 -1.82 -3.34 -10.98
CA TYR A 361 -1.08 -2.23 -11.56
C TYR A 361 -2.01 -1.21 -12.24
N TYR A 362 -2.94 -1.69 -13.05
CA TYR A 362 -3.81 -0.80 -13.81
C TYR A 362 -4.79 -0.02 -12.94
N THR A 363 -5.32 -0.63 -11.88
CA THR A 363 -6.22 0.09 -10.96
C THR A 363 -5.46 1.04 -10.05
N GLU A 364 -4.24 0.72 -9.64
CA GLU A 364 -3.32 1.67 -9.01
C GLU A 364 -3.08 2.87 -9.92
N GLN A 365 -2.71 2.64 -11.20
CA GLN A 365 -2.46 3.69 -12.18
C GLN A 365 -3.69 4.59 -12.40
N MET A 366 -4.91 4.03 -12.39
CA MET A 366 -6.13 4.83 -12.51
C MET A 366 -6.25 5.87 -11.40
N LEU A 367 -5.80 5.55 -10.18
CA LEU A 367 -5.76 6.50 -9.05
C LEU A 367 -4.51 7.38 -9.12
N SER A 368 -3.35 6.78 -9.11
CA SER A 368 -2.07 7.47 -8.91
C SER A 368 -1.71 8.43 -10.06
N ALA A 369 -2.16 8.15 -11.28
CA ALA A 369 -1.95 9.03 -12.43
C ALA A 369 -3.01 10.16 -12.55
N ASN A 370 -4.15 10.06 -11.85
CA ASN A 370 -5.29 10.95 -12.11
C ASN A 370 -5.79 11.72 -10.88
N PHE A 371 -5.57 11.21 -9.67
CA PHE A 371 -6.03 11.87 -8.45
C PHE A 371 -5.02 12.93 -8.02
N ARG A 372 -5.45 14.19 -7.99
CA ARG A 372 -4.64 15.36 -7.65
C ARG A 372 -5.45 16.32 -6.77
N GLY A 373 -4.76 17.26 -6.15
CA GLY A 373 -5.37 18.32 -5.35
C GLY A 373 -5.97 17.78 -4.05
N ASN A 374 -7.29 17.79 -3.95
CA ASN A 374 -8.02 17.39 -2.75
C ASN A 374 -8.78 16.08 -2.97
N ALA A 375 -8.65 15.13 -2.04
CA ALA A 375 -9.54 13.96 -1.99
C ALA A 375 -10.89 14.37 -1.43
N LEU A 376 -11.96 14.03 -2.16
CA LEU A 376 -13.34 14.35 -1.82
C LEU A 376 -14.03 13.14 -1.19
N LYS A 377 -15.16 13.37 -0.52
CA LYS A 377 -15.99 12.30 0.06
C LYS A 377 -17.35 12.25 -0.63
N PRO A 378 -17.52 11.41 -1.67
CA PRO A 378 -18.81 11.21 -2.33
C PRO A 378 -19.87 10.70 -1.34
N THR A 379 -21.11 11.16 -1.51
CA THR A 379 -22.27 10.74 -0.71
C THR A 379 -23.35 10.11 -1.59
N GLY A 380 -24.25 9.34 -0.98
CA GLY A 380 -25.30 8.65 -1.75
C GLY A 380 -24.81 7.43 -2.55
N VAL A 381 -23.62 6.90 -2.24
CA VAL A 381 -23.06 5.72 -2.91
C VAL A 381 -23.91 4.49 -2.63
N PRO A 382 -24.49 3.84 -3.65
CA PRO A 382 -25.37 2.69 -3.43
C PRO A 382 -24.57 1.43 -3.07
N GLN A 383 -25.26 0.47 -2.46
CA GLN A 383 -24.67 -0.82 -2.11
C GLN A 383 -24.08 -1.53 -3.34
N GLY A 384 -22.92 -2.14 -3.16
CA GLY A 384 -22.19 -2.83 -4.22
C GLY A 384 -21.34 -1.91 -5.09
N PHE A 385 -21.29 -0.63 -4.76
CA PHE A 385 -20.35 0.33 -5.36
C PHE A 385 -19.37 0.88 -4.33
N SER A 386 -18.22 1.30 -4.83
CA SER A 386 -17.34 2.26 -4.15
C SER A 386 -17.09 3.42 -5.12
N VAL A 387 -17.09 4.63 -4.60
CA VAL A 387 -16.85 5.84 -5.40
C VAL A 387 -15.84 6.70 -4.66
N TYR A 388 -14.77 7.03 -5.33
CA TYR A 388 -13.69 7.89 -4.85
C TYR A 388 -13.57 9.08 -5.78
N ALA A 389 -13.27 10.25 -5.24
CA ALA A 389 -13.17 11.45 -6.06
C ALA A 389 -12.02 12.34 -5.59
N SER A 390 -11.47 13.08 -6.54
CA SER A 390 -10.56 14.18 -6.26
C SER A 390 -10.90 15.40 -7.10
N HIS A 391 -10.49 16.57 -6.60
CA HIS A 391 -10.59 17.81 -7.33
C HIS A 391 -9.25 18.54 -7.26
N ASP A 392 -8.73 18.88 -8.43
CA ASP A 392 -7.56 19.74 -8.57
C ASP A 392 -7.99 21.15 -8.93
N PRO A 393 -7.95 22.09 -7.99
CA PRO A 393 -8.34 23.48 -8.27
C PRO A 393 -7.35 24.19 -9.20
N THR A 394 -6.11 23.70 -9.32
CA THR A 394 -5.10 24.29 -10.20
C THR A 394 -5.38 23.93 -11.66
N GLU A 395 -5.75 22.69 -11.92
CA GLU A 395 -6.11 22.19 -13.26
C GLU A 395 -7.60 22.39 -13.56
N ALA A 396 -8.38 22.92 -12.61
CA ALA A 396 -9.83 23.08 -12.71
C ALA A 396 -10.50 21.79 -13.21
N SER A 397 -10.20 20.66 -12.57
CA SER A 397 -10.65 19.35 -13.01
C SER A 397 -10.92 18.41 -11.84
N SER A 398 -11.84 17.48 -12.06
CA SER A 398 -12.19 16.42 -11.11
C SER A 398 -11.94 15.04 -11.72
N ALA A 399 -11.48 14.11 -10.91
CA ALA A 399 -11.37 12.70 -11.23
C ALA A 399 -12.27 11.89 -10.27
N VAL A 400 -13.06 10.97 -10.82
CA VAL A 400 -13.95 10.09 -10.04
C VAL A 400 -13.72 8.66 -10.47
N LEU A 401 -13.29 7.81 -9.54
CA LEU A 401 -13.18 6.38 -9.75
C LEU A 401 -14.41 5.69 -9.17
N VAL A 402 -15.15 5.00 -10.03
CA VAL A 402 -16.33 4.20 -9.67
C VAL A 402 -15.98 2.72 -9.80
N LEU A 403 -16.08 1.99 -8.71
CA LEU A 403 -15.95 0.54 -8.68
C LEU A 403 -17.36 -0.07 -8.63
N ASN A 404 -17.77 -0.76 -9.67
CA ASN A 404 -18.96 -1.62 -9.63
C ASN A 404 -18.51 -3.03 -9.20
N LYS A 405 -18.81 -3.37 -7.95
CA LYS A 405 -18.46 -4.69 -7.35
C LYS A 405 -19.60 -5.72 -7.50
N ARG A 406 -20.65 -5.37 -8.23
CA ARG A 406 -21.81 -6.22 -8.47
C ARG A 406 -21.57 -7.14 -9.67
N SER A 407 -22.32 -8.23 -9.72
CA SER A 407 -22.36 -9.15 -10.87
C SER A 407 -23.17 -8.63 -12.07
N GLU A 408 -23.73 -7.43 -11.95
CA GLU A 408 -24.61 -6.81 -12.96
C GLU A 408 -24.15 -5.40 -13.30
N SER A 409 -24.36 -4.99 -14.54
CA SER A 409 -24.22 -3.59 -14.95
C SER A 409 -25.29 -2.73 -14.26
N ALA A 410 -24.93 -1.50 -13.95
CA ALA A 410 -25.88 -0.54 -13.40
C ALA A 410 -25.53 0.89 -13.80
N LYS A 411 -26.56 1.74 -13.82
CA LYS A 411 -26.39 3.17 -14.07
C LYS A 411 -26.31 3.93 -12.76
N LEU A 412 -25.40 4.90 -12.68
CA LEU A 412 -25.35 5.91 -11.63
C LEU A 412 -25.36 7.30 -12.25
N THR A 413 -25.99 8.23 -11.55
CA THR A 413 -25.89 9.65 -11.85
C THR A 413 -24.83 10.26 -10.94
N LEU A 414 -23.82 10.90 -11.51
CA LEU A 414 -22.82 11.70 -10.78
C LEU A 414 -23.26 13.16 -10.81
N ALA A 415 -23.47 13.73 -9.62
CA ALA A 415 -23.86 15.13 -9.43
C ALA A 415 -22.69 15.89 -8.78
N PHE A 416 -22.13 16.83 -9.52
CA PHE A 416 -21.10 17.74 -9.04
C PHE A 416 -21.74 19.09 -8.74
N ASP A 417 -21.18 19.81 -7.78
CA ASP A 417 -21.60 21.18 -7.52
C ASP A 417 -21.42 22.04 -8.78
N ALA A 418 -22.42 22.86 -9.07
CA ALA A 418 -22.45 23.80 -10.19
C ALA A 418 -22.38 23.18 -11.60
N GLN A 419 -22.56 21.86 -11.75
CA GLN A 419 -22.63 21.19 -13.06
C GLN A 419 -23.92 20.39 -13.20
N PRO A 420 -24.46 20.23 -14.41
CA PRO A 420 -25.60 19.33 -14.64
C PRO A 420 -25.23 17.90 -14.26
N PRO A 421 -26.08 17.16 -13.55
CA PRO A 421 -25.84 15.75 -13.25
C PRO A 421 -25.71 14.92 -14.53
N GLN A 422 -24.73 14.01 -14.55
CA GLN A 422 -24.48 13.13 -15.70
C GLN A 422 -24.67 11.68 -15.30
N THR A 423 -25.37 10.92 -16.16
CA THR A 423 -25.63 9.49 -15.93
C THR A 423 -24.70 8.64 -16.78
N PHE A 424 -24.03 7.70 -16.13
CA PHE A 424 -23.10 6.76 -16.76
C PHE A 424 -23.53 5.32 -16.51
N ASP A 425 -23.11 4.44 -17.42
CA ASP A 425 -23.29 3.00 -17.30
C ASP A 425 -21.98 2.35 -16.81
N PHE A 426 -22.08 1.56 -15.74
CA PHE A 426 -20.96 0.87 -15.11
C PHE A 426 -21.15 -0.65 -15.26
N PRO A 427 -20.37 -1.32 -16.12
CA PRO A 427 -20.44 -2.78 -16.29
C PRO A 427 -20.28 -3.53 -14.97
N ALA A 428 -20.74 -4.77 -14.94
CA ALA A 428 -20.45 -5.69 -13.85
C ALA A 428 -18.95 -5.81 -13.60
N LEU A 429 -18.54 -5.91 -12.34
CA LEU A 429 -17.14 -6.10 -11.94
C LEU A 429 -16.21 -5.20 -12.76
N SER A 430 -16.27 -3.89 -12.51
CA SER A 430 -15.49 -2.90 -13.27
C SER A 430 -14.95 -1.78 -12.40
N ALA A 431 -13.84 -1.21 -12.83
CA ALA A 431 -13.33 0.09 -12.41
C ALA A 431 -13.49 1.07 -13.57
N THR A 432 -14.18 2.19 -13.35
CA THR A 432 -14.35 3.25 -14.36
C THR A 432 -13.91 4.58 -13.78
N LEU A 433 -12.90 5.18 -14.38
CA LEU A 433 -12.49 6.53 -14.08
C LEU A 433 -13.26 7.50 -14.98
N VAL A 434 -13.85 8.51 -14.36
CA VAL A 434 -14.54 9.63 -15.03
C VAL A 434 -13.75 10.88 -14.74
N LYS A 435 -13.29 11.57 -15.78
CA LYS A 435 -12.58 12.85 -15.68
C LYS A 435 -13.46 13.95 -16.27
N LEU A 436 -13.58 15.04 -15.53
CA LEU A 436 -14.40 16.20 -15.88
C LEU A 436 -13.63 17.49 -15.61
N ALA A 437 -13.60 18.39 -16.62
CA ALA A 437 -13.22 19.77 -16.36
C ALA A 437 -14.35 20.52 -15.64
N ASP A 438 -14.02 21.64 -14.97
CA ASP A 438 -14.99 22.40 -14.18
C ASP A 438 -15.99 23.22 -15.01
N SER A 439 -15.81 23.29 -16.33
CA SER A 439 -16.76 23.99 -17.20
C SER A 439 -18.10 23.27 -17.26
N ALA A 440 -19.21 24.02 -17.28
CA ALA A 440 -20.55 23.45 -17.27
C ALA A 440 -20.87 22.54 -18.47
N ASP A 441 -20.20 22.76 -19.60
CA ASP A 441 -20.39 22.03 -20.85
C ASP A 441 -19.29 20.98 -21.10
N ALA A 442 -18.46 20.66 -20.09
CA ALA A 442 -17.38 19.71 -20.25
C ALA A 442 -17.89 18.30 -20.51
N ALA A 443 -17.44 17.70 -21.61
CA ALA A 443 -17.65 16.28 -21.84
C ALA A 443 -16.81 15.46 -20.85
N ALA A 444 -17.40 14.39 -20.31
CA ALA A 444 -16.67 13.45 -19.49
C ALA A 444 -15.74 12.57 -20.34
N HIS A 445 -14.53 12.37 -19.86
CA HIS A 445 -13.61 11.39 -20.42
C HIS A 445 -13.61 10.16 -19.53
N LEU A 446 -13.94 9.00 -20.10
CA LEU A 446 -14.02 7.74 -19.36
C LEU A 446 -12.85 6.83 -19.73
N LEU A 447 -12.23 6.26 -18.68
CA LEU A 447 -11.29 5.16 -18.80
C LEU A 447 -11.85 3.96 -18.02
N ARG A 448 -11.97 2.81 -18.66
CA ARG A 448 -12.64 1.63 -18.08
C ARG A 448 -11.72 0.43 -18.06
N TYR A 449 -11.79 -0.31 -16.97
CA TYR A 449 -11.11 -1.60 -16.79
C TYR A 449 -12.12 -2.63 -16.27
N THR A 450 -12.23 -3.77 -16.94
CA THR A 450 -13.18 -4.83 -16.62
C THR A 450 -12.50 -6.18 -16.43
N ALA A 451 -13.24 -7.14 -15.85
CA ALA A 451 -12.76 -8.51 -15.71
C ALA A 451 -12.39 -9.14 -17.07
N ASP A 452 -13.14 -8.85 -18.13
CA ASP A 452 -12.85 -9.37 -19.47
C ASP A 452 -11.55 -8.79 -20.04
N MET A 453 -11.29 -7.49 -19.82
CA MET A 453 -10.01 -6.88 -20.21
C MET A 453 -8.84 -7.50 -19.45
N ALA A 454 -9.01 -7.71 -18.16
CA ALA A 454 -7.99 -8.38 -17.33
C ALA A 454 -7.73 -9.81 -17.81
N ALA A 455 -8.78 -10.58 -18.12
CA ALA A 455 -8.68 -11.93 -18.64
C ALA A 455 -7.99 -11.98 -20.00
N ALA A 456 -8.19 -10.97 -20.83
CA ALA A 456 -7.51 -10.81 -22.12
C ALA A 456 -6.11 -10.18 -21.99
N ASN A 457 -5.64 -9.89 -20.78
CA ASN A 457 -4.38 -9.20 -20.50
C ASN A 457 -4.27 -7.83 -21.21
N MET A 458 -5.39 -7.12 -21.28
CA MET A 458 -5.51 -5.80 -21.90
C MET A 458 -5.46 -4.68 -20.84
N PRO A 459 -4.87 -3.52 -21.15
CA PRO A 459 -4.95 -2.35 -20.28
C PRO A 459 -6.36 -1.75 -20.27
N PRO A 460 -6.66 -0.83 -19.33
CA PRO A 460 -7.87 -0.02 -19.36
C PRO A 460 -8.05 0.70 -20.70
N GLN A 461 -9.30 0.83 -21.15
CA GLN A 461 -9.64 1.42 -22.44
C GLN A 461 -10.43 2.72 -22.27
N ALA A 462 -10.12 3.71 -23.11
CA ALA A 462 -10.95 4.91 -23.25
C ALA A 462 -12.32 4.51 -23.83
N ILE A 463 -13.36 5.05 -23.23
CA ILE A 463 -14.75 4.88 -23.70
C ILE A 463 -15.21 6.19 -24.30
N PRO A 464 -15.78 6.15 -25.53
CA PRO A 464 -16.29 7.34 -26.21
C PRO A 464 -17.38 8.07 -25.45
#